data_fa81d5d32e58ad8afa95326b4994462f
#
_entry.id   fa81d5d32e58ad8afa95326b4994462f
#
_cell.length_a   1.000
_cell.length_b   1.000
_cell.length_c   1.000
_cell.angle_alpha   90.00
_cell.angle_beta   90.00
_cell.angle_gamma   90.00
#
_symmetry.space_group_name_H-M   'P 1'
#
loop_
_entity.id
_entity.type
_entity.pdbx_description
1 polymer ?
#
loop_
_entity_poly.entity_id
_entity_poly.type
_entity_poly.pdbx_seq_one_letter_code
_entity_poly.pdbx_strand_id
1 'polypeptide(L)'
;MNKFISGMLAGLVATVVLSALMLAKAMMGLMPDVDVIAMLAKQMGSGAALGWMAHFMIGIVGYGVAYALVFSNLPLGGHAIRGLMLGIVGWLGMMVMLMPMMGAGLFGTLMPSGMMVPVATLMLHAVFGVVLGLTFKKLATD
;
A
#
# COMPACT_ATOMS: atom_id res chain seq x y z
N MET A 1 16.00 -16.08 -8.15
CA MET A 1 16.11 -15.59 -6.75
C MET A 1 14.95 -16.17 -5.94
N ASN A 2 15.17 -16.47 -4.66
CA ASN A 2 14.12 -17.01 -3.79
C ASN A 2 12.86 -16.14 -3.81
N LYS A 3 11.66 -16.77 -3.92
CA LYS A 3 10.38 -16.08 -4.01
C LYS A 3 10.13 -15.07 -2.88
N PHE A 4 10.54 -15.41 -1.65
CA PHE A 4 10.40 -14.51 -0.50
C PHE A 4 11.22 -13.22 -0.68
N ILE A 5 12.49 -13.38 -1.04
CA ILE A 5 13.39 -12.24 -1.27
C ILE A 5 12.87 -11.41 -2.44
N SER A 6 12.44 -12.06 -3.52
CA SER A 6 11.83 -11.37 -4.67
C SER A 6 10.58 -10.58 -4.26
N GLY A 7 9.72 -11.15 -3.40
CA GLY A 7 8.54 -10.49 -2.88
C GLY A 7 8.88 -9.27 -2.02
N MET A 8 9.81 -9.42 -1.09
CA MET A 8 10.25 -8.32 -0.22
C MET A 8 10.90 -7.18 -1.02
N LEU A 9 11.77 -7.50 -1.98
CA LEU A 9 12.38 -6.48 -2.86
C LEU A 9 11.34 -5.82 -3.77
N ALA A 10 10.39 -6.57 -4.29
CA ALA A 10 9.29 -6.02 -5.06
C ALA A 10 8.39 -5.11 -4.19
N GLY A 11 8.13 -5.51 -2.96
CA GLY A 11 7.44 -4.69 -1.96
C GLY A 11 8.20 -3.41 -1.64
N LEU A 12 9.52 -3.48 -1.48
CA LEU A 12 10.36 -2.29 -1.27
C LEU A 12 10.24 -1.31 -2.45
N VAL A 13 10.43 -1.80 -3.68
CA VAL A 13 10.33 -0.93 -4.89
C VAL A 13 8.94 -0.31 -4.99
N ALA A 14 7.88 -1.08 -4.80
CA ALA A 14 6.51 -0.58 -4.85
C ALA A 14 6.25 0.45 -3.74
N THR A 15 6.78 0.24 -2.54
CA THR A 15 6.65 1.19 -1.42
C THR A 15 7.41 2.49 -1.68
N VAL A 16 8.59 2.42 -2.29
CA VAL A 16 9.35 3.63 -2.70
C VAL A 16 8.55 4.43 -3.73
N VAL A 17 7.99 3.78 -4.75
CA VAL A 17 7.15 4.45 -5.75
C VAL A 17 5.91 5.07 -5.10
N LEU A 18 5.22 4.33 -4.24
CA LEU A 18 4.06 4.84 -3.50
C LEU A 18 4.44 6.04 -2.62
N SER A 19 5.56 5.96 -1.90
CA SER A 19 6.06 7.05 -1.05
C SER A 19 6.35 8.32 -1.87
N ALA A 20 6.94 8.17 -3.06
CA ALA A 20 7.17 9.31 -3.97
C ALA A 20 5.83 9.95 -4.41
N LEU A 21 4.81 9.16 -4.73
CA LEU A 21 3.48 9.66 -5.07
C LEU A 21 2.80 10.35 -3.88
N MET A 22 2.95 9.81 -2.68
CA MET A 22 2.41 10.41 -1.45
C MET A 22 3.09 11.77 -1.16
N LEU A 23 4.40 11.86 -1.32
CA LEU A 23 5.14 13.12 -1.15
C LEU A 23 4.75 14.14 -2.22
N ALA A 24 4.62 13.72 -3.48
CA ALA A 24 4.16 14.60 -4.55
C ALA A 24 2.75 15.14 -4.26
N LYS A 25 1.82 14.28 -3.79
CA LYS A 25 0.49 14.68 -3.36
C LYS A 25 0.56 15.74 -2.25
N ALA A 26 1.40 15.52 -1.25
CA ALA A 26 1.57 16.45 -0.13
C ALA A 26 2.14 17.80 -0.58
N MET A 27 3.14 17.80 -1.47
CA MET A 27 3.72 19.02 -2.04
C MET A 27 2.71 19.82 -2.87
N MET A 28 1.74 19.16 -3.49
CA MET A 28 0.65 19.79 -4.24
C MET A 28 -0.49 20.30 -3.33
N GLY A 29 -0.42 20.04 -2.02
CA GLY A 29 -1.48 20.39 -1.08
C GLY A 29 -2.79 19.61 -1.27
N LEU A 30 -2.73 18.45 -1.94
CA LEU A 30 -3.91 17.63 -2.21
C LEU A 30 -4.25 16.76 -0.99
N MET A 31 -5.48 16.86 -0.52
CA MET A 31 -6.02 16.04 0.58
C MET A 31 -5.07 16.02 1.80
N PRO A 32 -4.81 17.18 2.43
CA PRO A 32 -3.85 17.29 3.54
C PRO A 32 -4.27 16.48 4.77
N ASP A 33 -5.55 16.19 4.92
CA ASP A 33 -6.12 15.33 5.95
C ASP A 33 -5.79 13.84 5.78
N VAL A 34 -5.37 13.43 4.58
CA VAL A 34 -4.99 12.04 4.27
C VAL A 34 -3.47 11.92 4.29
N ASP A 35 -2.89 11.88 5.47
CA ASP A 35 -1.48 11.62 5.72
C ASP A 35 -1.33 10.27 6.42
N VAL A 36 -1.07 9.21 5.63
CA VAL A 36 -0.95 7.83 6.13
C VAL A 36 0.21 7.68 7.11
N ILE A 37 1.30 8.41 6.91
CA ILE A 37 2.46 8.35 7.81
C ILE A 37 2.10 8.94 9.19
N ALA A 38 1.45 10.10 9.20
CA ALA A 38 0.98 10.72 10.44
C ALA A 38 -0.10 9.84 11.13
N MET A 39 -0.98 9.21 10.34
CA MET A 39 -2.00 8.30 10.86
C MET A 39 -1.38 7.07 11.51
N LEU A 40 -0.38 6.43 10.87
CA LEU A 40 0.35 5.29 11.45
C LEU A 40 1.13 5.70 12.70
N ALA A 41 1.83 6.84 12.66
CA ALA A 41 2.55 7.37 13.81
C ALA A 41 1.62 7.60 15.02
N LYS A 42 0.46 8.22 14.78
CA LYS A 42 -0.56 8.45 15.81
C LYS A 42 -1.09 7.14 16.42
N GLN A 43 -1.39 6.15 15.55
CA GLN A 43 -1.87 4.84 15.99
C GLN A 43 -0.87 4.12 16.90
N MET A 44 0.43 4.35 16.67
CA MET A 44 1.51 3.77 17.49
C MET A 44 1.90 4.65 18.69
N GLY A 45 1.25 5.81 18.87
CA GLY A 45 1.59 6.76 19.93
C GLY A 45 3.02 7.33 19.78
N SER A 46 3.47 7.52 18.55
CA SER A 46 4.88 7.85 18.23
C SER A 46 5.01 8.97 17.19
N GLY A 47 6.26 9.31 16.84
CA GLY A 47 6.57 10.32 15.84
C GLY A 47 6.66 9.77 14.41
N ALA A 48 6.86 10.67 13.45
CA ALA A 48 6.89 10.38 12.01
C ALA A 48 7.91 9.29 11.62
N ALA A 49 9.05 9.19 12.31
CA ALA A 49 10.07 8.17 12.03
C ALA A 49 9.50 6.74 12.15
N LEU A 50 8.74 6.45 13.21
CA LEU A 50 8.07 5.16 13.36
C LEU A 50 6.91 4.99 12.39
N GLY A 51 6.20 6.07 12.04
CA GLY A 51 5.19 6.05 10.97
C GLY A 51 5.77 5.60 9.63
N TRP A 52 6.92 6.15 9.23
CA TRP A 52 7.66 5.73 8.03
C TRP A 52 8.14 4.28 8.13
N MET A 53 8.70 3.90 9.28
CA MET A 53 9.13 2.51 9.49
C MET A 53 7.96 1.53 9.34
N ALA A 54 6.82 1.81 9.95
CA ALA A 54 5.62 0.99 9.82
C ALA A 54 5.14 0.90 8.36
N HIS A 55 5.12 2.02 7.64
CA HIS A 55 4.75 2.07 6.23
C HIS A 55 5.63 1.14 5.37
N PHE A 56 6.96 1.23 5.51
CA PHE A 56 7.89 0.35 4.80
C PHE A 56 7.77 -1.11 5.24
N MET A 57 7.59 -1.39 6.52
CA MET A 57 7.39 -2.76 7.02
C MET A 57 6.11 -3.38 6.44
N ILE A 58 5.02 -2.64 6.39
CA ILE A 58 3.76 -3.10 5.76
C ILE A 58 4.00 -3.40 4.28
N GLY A 59 4.67 -2.52 3.55
CA GLY A 59 4.91 -2.71 2.12
C GLY A 59 5.87 -3.86 1.81
N ILE A 60 7.00 -3.94 2.52
CA ILE A 60 8.05 -4.94 2.29
C ILE A 60 7.62 -6.31 2.81
N VAL A 61 7.27 -6.38 4.10
CA VAL A 61 6.97 -7.66 4.74
C VAL A 61 5.51 -8.04 4.52
N GLY A 62 4.56 -7.15 4.82
CA GLY A 62 3.14 -7.44 4.67
C GLY A 62 2.78 -7.77 3.22
N TYR A 63 2.88 -6.80 2.33
CA TYR A 63 2.49 -6.97 0.93
C TYR A 63 3.48 -7.84 0.14
N GLY A 64 4.80 -7.68 0.35
CA GLY A 64 5.82 -8.43 -0.38
C GLY A 64 5.73 -9.93 -0.12
N VAL A 65 5.58 -10.34 1.14
CA VAL A 65 5.42 -11.75 1.52
C VAL A 65 4.05 -12.29 1.11
N ALA A 66 2.97 -11.53 1.31
CA ALA A 66 1.63 -11.94 0.87
C ALA A 66 1.61 -12.17 -0.66
N TYR A 67 2.27 -11.32 -1.43
CA TYR A 67 2.39 -11.53 -2.87
C TYR A 67 3.15 -12.80 -3.20
N ALA A 68 4.32 -13.01 -2.59
CA ALA A 68 5.16 -14.18 -2.86
C ALA A 68 4.48 -15.50 -2.52
N LEU A 69 3.75 -15.56 -1.40
CA LEU A 69 3.12 -16.78 -0.92
C LEU A 69 1.78 -17.09 -1.60
N VAL A 70 0.97 -16.08 -1.81
CA VAL A 70 -0.43 -16.25 -2.22
C VAL A 70 -0.63 -15.76 -3.66
N PHE A 71 -0.49 -14.48 -3.89
CA PHE A 71 -0.92 -13.85 -5.14
C PHE A 71 -0.09 -14.26 -6.35
N SER A 72 1.21 -14.53 -6.18
CA SER A 72 2.08 -15.00 -7.28
C SER A 72 1.66 -16.36 -7.83
N ASN A 73 0.94 -17.16 -7.06
CA ASN A 73 0.50 -18.52 -7.40
C ASN A 73 -0.95 -18.59 -7.90
N LEU A 74 -1.70 -17.47 -7.87
CA LEU A 74 -3.10 -17.48 -8.30
C LEU A 74 -3.21 -17.73 -9.81
N PRO A 75 -4.21 -18.52 -10.26
CA PRO A 75 -4.45 -18.79 -11.68
C PRO A 75 -5.18 -17.61 -12.35
N LEU A 76 -4.69 -16.40 -12.15
CA LEU A 76 -5.34 -15.15 -12.58
C LEU A 76 -4.36 -14.32 -13.39
N GLY A 77 -4.52 -14.29 -14.70
CA GLY A 77 -3.76 -13.39 -15.56
C GLY A 77 -2.24 -13.32 -15.29
N GLY A 78 -1.64 -12.22 -15.70
CA GLY A 78 -0.20 -11.97 -15.46
C GLY A 78 0.08 -11.36 -14.08
N HIS A 79 1.36 -11.24 -13.73
CA HIS A 79 1.81 -10.69 -12.44
C HIS A 79 1.28 -9.28 -12.15
N ALA A 80 1.06 -8.44 -13.18
CA ALA A 80 0.45 -7.12 -13.02
C ALA A 80 -0.97 -7.21 -12.46
N ILE A 81 -1.79 -8.13 -12.99
CA ILE A 81 -3.18 -8.35 -12.55
C ILE A 81 -3.20 -8.90 -11.13
N ARG A 82 -2.34 -9.87 -10.83
CA ARG A 82 -2.21 -10.44 -9.48
C ARG A 82 -1.78 -9.40 -8.46
N GLY A 83 -0.85 -8.52 -8.84
CA GLY A 83 -0.43 -7.39 -8.02
C GLY A 83 -1.55 -6.38 -7.81
N LEU A 84 -2.28 -6.02 -8.88
CA LEU A 84 -3.45 -5.15 -8.79
C LEU A 84 -4.50 -5.72 -7.81
N MET A 85 -4.77 -7.01 -7.87
CA MET A 85 -5.70 -7.66 -6.95
C MET A 85 -5.25 -7.56 -5.50
N LEU A 86 -3.95 -7.79 -5.23
CA LEU A 86 -3.41 -7.58 -3.88
C LEU A 86 -3.56 -6.12 -3.45
N GLY A 87 -3.30 -5.16 -4.34
CA GLY A 87 -3.52 -3.74 -4.08
C GLY A 87 -4.97 -3.43 -3.69
N ILE A 88 -5.94 -3.97 -4.42
CA ILE A 88 -7.38 -3.80 -4.14
C ILE A 88 -7.75 -4.45 -2.79
N VAL A 89 -7.28 -5.65 -2.52
CA VAL A 89 -7.53 -6.34 -1.23
C VAL A 89 -6.94 -5.53 -0.07
N GLY A 90 -5.72 -5.02 -0.21
CA GLY A 90 -5.10 -4.18 0.79
C GLY A 90 -5.83 -2.85 0.99
N TRP A 91 -6.30 -2.24 -0.11
CA TRP A 91 -7.14 -1.05 -0.05
C TRP A 91 -8.44 -1.30 0.71
N LEU A 92 -9.13 -2.41 0.45
CA LEU A 92 -10.33 -2.79 1.19
C LEU A 92 -10.03 -2.97 2.68
N GLY A 93 -8.93 -3.64 3.03
CA GLY A 93 -8.48 -3.77 4.41
C GLY A 93 -8.26 -2.42 5.09
N MET A 94 -7.59 -1.50 4.40
CA MET A 94 -7.40 -0.13 4.88
C MET A 94 -8.73 0.58 5.09
N MET A 95 -9.66 0.53 4.11
CA MET A 95 -10.92 1.26 4.16
C MET A 95 -11.90 0.74 5.21
N VAL A 96 -11.92 -0.58 5.43
CA VAL A 96 -12.91 -1.25 6.30
C VAL A 96 -12.37 -1.49 7.72
N MET A 97 -11.06 -1.63 7.88
CA MET A 97 -10.44 -1.89 9.19
C MET A 97 -9.66 -0.70 9.72
N LEU A 98 -8.66 -0.24 8.97
CA LEU A 98 -7.75 0.80 9.45
C LEU A 98 -8.44 2.15 9.61
N MET A 99 -9.23 2.58 8.64
CA MET A 99 -9.92 3.88 8.69
C MET A 99 -10.88 3.99 9.90
N PRO A 100 -11.77 3.02 10.17
CA PRO A 100 -12.59 3.03 11.38
C PRO A 100 -11.77 3.00 12.68
N MET A 101 -10.71 2.19 12.74
CA MET A 101 -9.84 2.13 13.91
C MET A 101 -9.18 3.47 14.24
N MET A 102 -8.93 4.29 13.22
CA MET A 102 -8.36 5.63 13.37
C MET A 102 -9.41 6.72 13.60
N GLY A 103 -10.68 6.37 13.69
CA GLY A 103 -11.78 7.34 13.87
C GLY A 103 -12.16 8.08 12.59
N ALA A 104 -11.66 7.63 11.42
CA ALA A 104 -11.98 8.24 10.12
C ALA A 104 -13.30 7.72 9.51
N GLY A 105 -13.94 6.74 10.14
CA GLY A 105 -15.15 6.09 9.64
C GLY A 105 -14.88 5.11 8.51
N LEU A 106 -15.89 4.33 8.14
CA LEU A 106 -15.82 3.41 7.00
C LEU A 106 -15.50 4.20 5.72
N PHE A 107 -14.54 3.73 4.94
CA PHE A 107 -14.08 4.40 3.72
C PHE A 107 -13.60 5.84 3.91
N GLY A 108 -13.24 6.23 5.14
CA GLY A 108 -12.80 7.60 5.43
C GLY A 108 -13.91 8.65 5.35
N THR A 109 -15.17 8.25 5.48
CA THR A 109 -16.34 9.12 5.30
C THR A 109 -16.42 10.28 6.31
N LEU A 110 -15.72 10.18 7.44
CA LEU A 110 -15.67 11.26 8.44
C LEU A 110 -14.48 12.21 8.23
N MET A 111 -13.67 11.98 7.20
CA MET A 111 -12.56 12.87 6.86
C MET A 111 -13.04 14.07 6.02
N PRO A 112 -12.38 15.24 6.13
CA PRO A 112 -12.76 16.44 5.37
C PRO A 112 -12.78 16.21 3.84
N SER A 113 -11.89 15.38 3.32
CA SER A 113 -11.83 15.03 1.88
C SER A 113 -12.97 14.11 1.41
N GLY A 114 -13.75 13.53 2.32
CA GLY A 114 -14.96 12.76 2.01
C GLY A 114 -14.73 11.64 0.99
N MET A 115 -15.57 11.60 -0.04
CA MET A 115 -15.50 10.56 -1.09
C MET A 115 -14.23 10.56 -1.93
N MET A 116 -13.43 11.60 -1.89
CA MET A 116 -12.12 11.60 -2.55
C MET A 116 -11.13 10.63 -1.86
N VAL A 117 -11.30 10.36 -0.57
CA VAL A 117 -10.44 9.46 0.20
C VAL A 117 -10.41 8.05 -0.39
N PRO A 118 -11.54 7.34 -0.53
CA PRO A 118 -11.52 5.99 -1.09
C PRO A 118 -11.07 5.97 -2.56
N VAL A 119 -11.43 6.96 -3.36
CA VAL A 119 -11.06 7.01 -4.79
C VAL A 119 -9.56 7.21 -4.96
N ALA A 120 -8.97 8.22 -4.34
CA ALA A 120 -7.55 8.52 -4.47
C ALA A 120 -6.68 7.42 -3.86
N THR A 121 -7.06 6.87 -2.72
CA THR A 121 -6.32 5.77 -2.09
C THR A 121 -6.43 4.47 -2.89
N LEU A 122 -7.56 4.20 -3.56
CA LEU A 122 -7.68 3.08 -4.50
C LEU A 122 -6.69 3.21 -5.65
N MET A 123 -6.58 4.39 -6.24
CA MET A 123 -5.61 4.63 -7.33
C MET A 123 -4.17 4.38 -6.85
N LEU A 124 -3.81 4.86 -5.66
CA LEU A 124 -2.49 4.64 -5.09
C LEU A 124 -2.21 3.15 -4.83
N HIS A 125 -3.17 2.41 -4.30
CA HIS A 125 -3.05 0.96 -4.08
C HIS A 125 -3.00 0.18 -5.40
N ALA A 126 -3.72 0.62 -6.42
CA ALA A 126 -3.67 0.02 -7.76
C ALA A 126 -2.27 0.17 -8.38
N VAL A 127 -1.71 1.37 -8.34
CA VAL A 127 -0.33 1.62 -8.81
C VAL A 127 0.67 0.79 -8.02
N PHE A 128 0.58 0.81 -6.69
CA PHE A 128 1.42 0.01 -5.80
C PHE A 128 1.39 -1.47 -6.18
N GLY A 129 0.19 -2.04 -6.31
CA GLY A 129 0.01 -3.45 -6.63
C GLY A 129 0.57 -3.83 -8.00
N VAL A 130 0.33 -3.02 -9.03
CA VAL A 130 0.88 -3.25 -10.38
C VAL A 130 2.41 -3.20 -10.37
N VAL A 131 3.00 -2.19 -9.71
CA VAL A 131 4.46 -2.06 -9.60
C VAL A 131 5.05 -3.27 -8.87
N LEU A 132 4.43 -3.70 -7.76
CA LEU A 132 4.85 -4.88 -7.00
C LEU A 132 4.83 -6.14 -7.88
N GLY A 133 3.73 -6.39 -8.58
CA GLY A 133 3.60 -7.56 -9.45
C GLY A 133 4.61 -7.58 -10.59
N LEU A 134 4.79 -6.45 -11.27
CA LEU A 134 5.76 -6.34 -12.37
C LEU A 134 7.20 -6.48 -11.89
N THR A 135 7.54 -5.90 -10.75
CA THR A 135 8.87 -6.00 -10.15
C THR A 135 9.15 -7.45 -9.73
N PHE A 136 8.18 -8.09 -9.08
CA PHE A 136 8.30 -9.50 -8.71
C PHE A 136 8.59 -10.39 -9.91
N LYS A 137 7.86 -10.21 -11.03
CA LYS A 137 8.09 -10.95 -12.28
C LYS A 137 9.52 -10.84 -12.78
N LYS A 138 10.14 -9.67 -12.61
CA LYS A 138 11.53 -9.46 -13.06
C LYS A 138 12.58 -10.08 -12.14
N LEU A 139 12.25 -10.20 -10.85
CA LEU A 139 13.19 -10.65 -9.81
C LEU A 139 13.07 -12.15 -9.51
N ALA A 140 11.88 -12.70 -9.60
CA ALA A 140 11.67 -14.14 -9.43
C ALA A 140 12.15 -14.85 -10.69
N THR A 141 13.26 -15.55 -10.58
CA THR A 141 13.65 -16.55 -11.58
C THR A 141 12.88 -17.83 -11.30
N ASP A 142 12.18 -18.34 -12.31
CA ASP A 142 11.55 -19.65 -12.30
C ASP A 142 12.59 -20.76 -12.10
#